data_5445eaeed30588e4d23eee795ef061d2
#
_entry.id   5445eaeed30588e4d23eee795ef061d2
#
_cell.length_a   1.000
_cell.length_b   1.000
_cell.length_c   1.000
_cell.angle_alpha   90.00
_cell.angle_beta   90.00
_cell.angle_gamma   90.00
#
_symmetry.space_group_name_H-M   'P 1'
#
loop_
_entity.id
_entity.type
_entity.pdbx_description
1 polymer ?
#
loop_
_entity_poly.entity_id
_entity_poly.type
_entity_poly.pdbx_seq_one_letter_code
_entity_poly.pdbx_strand_id
1 'polypeptide(L)'
;MSSPLISTADLAARLGEPGLKIIDASWHLDGRDGRPDFEAARIPGAVFFDLEASSDANSPLPHMLPSPDVFGERMGRLGVCERDTVVVYDTVGIRSAPRVWWMLRTLGARNVRVLDGGLPKWLAEGRATETGAPRPTPHATFRAVLDRDAVVDIRQMRDALAQGAQVLDARAAARFRGEAAEPRAGLRSGHMPGALNLPFLDVIAADGTLKRGADLEAAFRDAGVDLDRPVITTCGSGVTAAILSLGLAELAHPSRLYDGSWAEWGGREDTAVVTGP
;
A
#
# COMPACT_ATOMS: atom_id res chain seq x y z
N MET A 1 16.24 1.26 -11.96
CA MET A 1 15.74 0.46 -10.81
C MET A 1 14.98 -0.75 -11.34
N SER A 2 14.96 -1.89 -10.65
CA SER A 2 14.12 -3.03 -11.06
C SER A 2 12.64 -2.72 -10.78
N SER A 3 11.71 -3.25 -11.59
CA SER A 3 10.26 -3.09 -11.38
C SER A 3 9.86 -3.50 -9.96
N PRO A 4 8.99 -2.73 -9.29
CA PRO A 4 8.43 -3.08 -8.00
C PRO A 4 7.38 -4.21 -8.07
N LEU A 5 7.11 -4.72 -9.27
CA LEU A 5 6.15 -5.77 -9.54
C LEU A 5 6.84 -7.07 -9.96
N ILE A 6 6.15 -8.17 -9.74
CA ILE A 6 6.53 -9.49 -10.25
C ILE A 6 5.32 -10.13 -10.91
N SER A 7 5.52 -10.78 -12.07
CA SER A 7 4.44 -11.52 -12.73
C SER A 7 4.12 -12.83 -11.99
N THR A 8 2.91 -13.34 -12.18
CA THR A 8 2.51 -14.66 -11.66
C THR A 8 3.40 -15.78 -12.23
N ALA A 9 3.86 -15.66 -13.48
CA ALA A 9 4.75 -16.63 -14.13
C ALA A 9 6.14 -16.62 -13.46
N ASP A 10 6.72 -15.43 -13.25
CA ASP A 10 8.03 -15.31 -12.62
C ASP A 10 8.01 -15.78 -11.17
N LEU A 11 6.94 -15.47 -10.41
CA LEU A 11 6.80 -15.97 -9.05
C LEU A 11 6.66 -17.50 -9.04
N ALA A 12 5.84 -18.07 -9.92
CA ALA A 12 5.63 -19.52 -10.01
C ALA A 12 6.94 -20.27 -10.30
N ALA A 13 7.78 -19.74 -11.16
CA ALA A 13 9.09 -20.33 -11.49
C ALA A 13 10.08 -20.30 -10.32
N ARG A 14 9.84 -19.43 -9.34
CA ARG A 14 10.74 -19.21 -8.19
C ARG A 14 10.24 -19.81 -6.87
N LEU A 15 9.06 -20.45 -6.88
CA LEU A 15 8.54 -21.10 -5.66
C LEU A 15 9.56 -22.08 -5.08
N GLY A 16 9.80 -21.96 -3.77
CA GLY A 16 10.76 -22.79 -3.06
C GLY A 16 12.22 -22.33 -3.13
N GLU A 17 12.53 -21.23 -3.83
CA GLU A 17 13.88 -20.65 -3.80
C GLU A 17 14.27 -20.22 -2.37
N PRO A 18 15.51 -20.53 -1.93
CA PRO A 18 16.02 -20.06 -0.65
C PRO A 18 15.99 -18.52 -0.58
N GLY A 19 15.47 -17.97 0.54
CA GLY A 19 15.38 -16.53 0.75
C GLY A 19 14.20 -15.84 0.01
N LEU A 20 13.36 -16.59 -0.73
CA LEU A 20 12.08 -16.08 -1.21
C LEU A 20 11.04 -16.20 -0.09
N LYS A 21 10.38 -15.09 0.22
CA LYS A 21 9.27 -15.00 1.17
C LYS A 21 8.04 -14.48 0.47
N ILE A 22 6.91 -15.12 0.70
CA ILE A 22 5.63 -14.74 0.10
C ILE A 22 4.70 -14.31 1.23
N ILE A 23 4.13 -13.14 1.13
CA ILE A 23 3.28 -12.52 2.16
C ILE A 23 1.90 -12.27 1.57
N ASP A 24 0.88 -12.86 2.18
CA ASP A 24 -0.50 -12.46 1.99
C ASP A 24 -0.77 -11.25 2.89
N ALA A 25 -1.08 -10.14 2.29
CA ALA A 25 -1.35 -8.86 2.93
C ALA A 25 -2.84 -8.48 2.83
N SER A 26 -3.71 -9.46 2.71
CA SER A 26 -5.15 -9.23 2.53
C SER A 26 -5.75 -8.49 3.71
N TRP A 27 -6.33 -7.34 3.41
CA TRP A 27 -7.07 -6.50 4.31
C TRP A 27 -8.33 -5.99 3.59
N HIS A 28 -9.45 -5.94 4.30
CA HIS A 28 -10.74 -5.59 3.74
C HIS A 28 -11.30 -4.32 4.37
N LEU A 29 -11.76 -3.39 3.52
CA LEU A 29 -12.30 -2.10 3.95
C LEU A 29 -13.60 -2.24 4.77
N ASP A 30 -14.34 -3.33 4.61
CA ASP A 30 -15.55 -3.68 5.38
C ASP A 30 -15.24 -4.23 6.78
N GLY A 31 -13.96 -4.37 7.14
CA GLY A 31 -13.50 -4.81 8.45
C GLY A 31 -13.56 -6.33 8.68
N ARG A 32 -13.88 -7.14 7.67
CA ARG A 32 -13.82 -8.61 7.79
C ARG A 32 -12.37 -9.09 7.88
N ASP A 33 -12.14 -10.14 8.64
CA ASP A 33 -10.84 -10.78 8.76
C ASP A 33 -10.42 -11.44 7.44
N GLY A 34 -9.19 -11.20 7.01
CA GLY A 34 -8.60 -11.83 5.81
C GLY A 34 -8.09 -13.26 6.03
N ARG A 35 -7.97 -13.73 7.28
CA ARG A 35 -7.45 -15.07 7.59
C ARG A 35 -8.29 -16.21 7.00
N PRO A 36 -9.64 -16.18 7.03
CA PRO A 36 -10.44 -17.19 6.38
C PRO A 36 -10.17 -17.31 4.87
N ASP A 37 -9.98 -16.16 4.18
CA ASP A 37 -9.65 -16.17 2.75
C ASP A 37 -8.27 -16.80 2.51
N PHE A 38 -7.28 -16.44 3.34
CA PHE A 38 -5.92 -17.01 3.31
C PHE A 38 -5.90 -18.53 3.57
N GLU A 39 -6.72 -19.02 4.51
CA GLU A 39 -6.84 -20.45 4.79
C GLU A 39 -7.60 -21.20 3.71
N ALA A 40 -8.55 -20.54 3.03
CA ALA A 40 -9.30 -21.12 1.93
C ALA A 40 -8.42 -21.33 0.68
N ALA A 41 -7.56 -20.35 0.34
CA ALA A 41 -6.63 -20.47 -0.76
C ALA A 41 -5.48 -19.46 -0.62
N ARG A 42 -4.24 -19.93 -0.67
CA ARG A 42 -3.05 -19.09 -0.69
C ARG A 42 -2.00 -19.58 -1.67
N ILE A 43 -1.09 -18.72 -2.05
CA ILE A 43 0.10 -19.11 -2.82
C ILE A 43 0.98 -20.02 -1.95
N PRO A 44 1.54 -21.13 -2.49
CA PRO A 44 2.33 -22.07 -1.72
C PRO A 44 3.48 -21.40 -0.95
N GLY A 45 3.58 -21.70 0.35
CA GLY A 45 4.59 -21.13 1.23
C GLY A 45 4.32 -19.73 1.74
N ALA A 46 3.16 -19.14 1.43
CA ALA A 46 2.78 -17.81 1.91
C ALA A 46 2.52 -17.79 3.42
N VAL A 47 2.89 -16.67 4.04
CA VAL A 47 2.53 -16.32 5.42
C VAL A 47 1.54 -15.15 5.41
N PHE A 48 0.66 -15.09 6.42
CA PHE A 48 -0.35 -14.02 6.53
C PHE A 48 0.20 -12.84 7.32
N PHE A 49 0.10 -11.64 6.75
CA PHE A 49 0.43 -10.39 7.41
C PHE A 49 -0.85 -9.65 7.79
N ASP A 50 -1.11 -9.59 9.09
CA ASP A 50 -2.23 -8.86 9.65
C ASP A 50 -1.90 -7.36 9.70
N LEU A 51 -2.50 -6.58 8.81
CA LEU A 51 -2.24 -5.14 8.71
C LEU A 51 -2.68 -4.39 9.97
N GLU A 52 -3.86 -4.71 10.50
CA GLU A 52 -4.38 -4.05 11.72
C GLU A 52 -3.46 -4.32 12.91
N ALA A 53 -3.16 -5.60 13.16
CA ALA A 53 -2.28 -5.97 14.26
C ALA A 53 -0.85 -5.49 14.06
N SER A 54 -0.42 -5.17 12.84
CA SER A 54 0.94 -4.70 12.51
C SER A 54 1.05 -3.17 12.39
N SER A 55 -0.02 -2.46 12.64
CA SER A 55 -0.04 -0.99 12.72
C SER A 55 0.33 -0.51 14.14
N ASP A 56 0.58 0.79 14.29
CA ASP A 56 0.89 1.38 15.60
C ASP A 56 -0.33 1.34 16.51
N ALA A 57 -0.29 0.44 17.49
CA ALA A 57 -1.36 0.26 18.48
C ALA A 57 -1.53 1.46 19.45
N ASN A 58 -0.55 2.37 19.52
CA ASN A 58 -0.61 3.56 20.37
C ASN A 58 -1.22 4.77 19.64
N SER A 59 -1.39 4.68 18.31
CA SER A 59 -2.00 5.75 17.53
C SER A 59 -3.53 5.64 17.55
N PRO A 60 -4.25 6.77 17.75
CA PRO A 60 -5.70 6.80 17.55
C PRO A 60 -6.10 6.76 16.08
N LEU A 61 -5.13 6.93 15.16
CA LEU A 61 -5.34 6.90 13.72
C LEU A 61 -5.18 5.48 13.17
N PRO A 62 -6.00 5.07 12.19
CA PRO A 62 -5.92 3.72 11.62
C PRO A 62 -4.65 3.54 10.77
N HIS A 63 -4.10 2.35 10.80
CA HIS A 63 -3.01 1.86 9.93
C HIS A 63 -1.70 2.65 9.98
N MET A 64 -1.47 3.45 11.03
CA MET A 64 -0.22 4.18 11.19
C MET A 64 0.98 3.24 11.21
N LEU A 65 2.08 3.70 10.62
CA LEU A 65 3.33 2.94 10.57
C LEU A 65 3.82 2.66 12.01
N PRO A 66 4.10 1.39 12.37
CA PRO A 66 4.60 1.06 13.69
C PRO A 66 6.05 1.50 13.87
N SER A 67 6.54 1.49 15.11
CA SER A 67 7.96 1.69 15.35
C SER A 67 8.81 0.60 14.69
N PRO A 68 10.08 0.89 14.33
CA PRO A 68 10.99 -0.10 13.76
C PRO A 68 11.10 -1.39 14.59
N ASP A 69 11.17 -1.27 15.91
CA ASP A 69 11.30 -2.43 16.80
C ASP A 69 10.07 -3.35 16.74
N VAL A 70 8.86 -2.77 16.79
CA VAL A 70 7.60 -3.50 16.70
C VAL A 70 7.48 -4.17 15.33
N PHE A 71 7.80 -3.46 14.25
CA PHE A 71 7.76 -4.04 12.92
C PHE A 71 8.77 -5.16 12.73
N GLY A 72 10.01 -4.95 13.21
CA GLY A 72 11.08 -5.95 13.14
C GLY A 72 10.70 -7.25 13.85
N GLU A 73 10.11 -7.14 15.05
CA GLU A 73 9.63 -8.31 15.80
C GLU A 73 8.53 -9.05 15.03
N ARG A 74 7.55 -8.34 14.46
CA ARG A 74 6.46 -8.96 13.70
C ARG A 74 6.97 -9.68 12.45
N MET A 75 7.85 -9.04 11.69
CA MET A 75 8.46 -9.67 10.50
C MET A 75 9.30 -10.88 10.88
N GLY A 76 10.04 -10.79 11.99
CA GLY A 76 10.81 -11.92 12.53
C GLY A 76 9.92 -13.13 12.87
N ARG A 77 8.76 -12.92 13.47
CA ARG A 77 7.77 -13.99 13.77
C ARG A 77 7.22 -14.63 12.49
N LEU A 78 7.12 -13.88 11.38
CA LEU A 78 6.74 -14.40 10.08
C LEU A 78 7.90 -15.09 9.34
N GLY A 79 9.08 -15.16 9.94
CA GLY A 79 10.28 -15.78 9.37
C GLY A 79 10.90 -14.97 8.24
N VAL A 80 10.71 -13.64 8.24
CA VAL A 80 11.21 -12.72 7.23
C VAL A 80 12.35 -11.87 7.79
N CYS A 81 13.43 -11.72 7.02
CA CYS A 81 14.50 -10.76 7.31
C CYS A 81 14.59 -9.68 6.22
N GLU A 82 15.26 -8.57 6.53
CA GLU A 82 15.38 -7.41 5.61
C GLU A 82 16.15 -7.69 4.31
N ARG A 83 16.84 -8.83 4.25
CA ARG A 83 17.64 -9.24 3.07
C ARG A 83 16.91 -10.21 2.17
N ASP A 84 15.79 -10.76 2.63
CA ASP A 84 15.00 -11.69 1.83
C ASP A 84 14.45 -11.00 0.56
N THR A 85 14.19 -11.81 -0.46
CA THR A 85 13.34 -11.41 -1.56
C THR A 85 11.90 -11.61 -1.12
N VAL A 86 11.16 -10.52 -0.96
CA VAL A 86 9.78 -10.56 -0.48
C VAL A 86 8.82 -10.27 -1.62
N VAL A 87 7.83 -11.14 -1.80
CA VAL A 87 6.70 -10.91 -2.70
C VAL A 87 5.43 -10.76 -1.87
N VAL A 88 4.74 -9.65 -2.05
CA VAL A 88 3.50 -9.33 -1.34
C VAL A 88 2.33 -9.42 -2.30
N TYR A 89 1.23 -10.05 -1.89
CA TYR A 89 0.00 -10.11 -2.66
C TYR A 89 -1.22 -9.92 -1.76
N ASP A 90 -2.39 -9.73 -2.35
CA ASP A 90 -3.67 -9.79 -1.64
C ASP A 90 -4.73 -10.54 -2.44
N THR A 91 -5.84 -10.88 -1.77
CA THR A 91 -6.93 -11.68 -2.33
C THR A 91 -7.88 -10.89 -3.22
N VAL A 92 -7.69 -9.58 -3.39
CA VAL A 92 -8.55 -8.71 -4.19
C VAL A 92 -7.86 -8.24 -5.48
N GLY A 93 -6.54 -8.41 -5.58
CA GLY A 93 -5.72 -8.03 -6.74
C GLY A 93 -4.57 -7.10 -6.35
N ILE A 94 -4.72 -5.80 -6.48
CA ILE A 94 -3.76 -4.79 -6.02
C ILE A 94 -4.54 -3.80 -5.14
N ARG A 95 -4.67 -4.11 -3.84
CA ARG A 95 -5.43 -3.32 -2.87
C ARG A 95 -4.62 -2.97 -1.63
N SER A 96 -4.39 -3.95 -0.78
CA SER A 96 -3.64 -3.80 0.47
C SER A 96 -2.18 -4.23 0.36
N ALA A 97 -1.84 -5.09 -0.59
CA ALA A 97 -0.47 -5.51 -0.85
C ALA A 97 0.51 -4.34 -1.06
N PRO A 98 0.16 -3.27 -1.81
CA PRO A 98 1.01 -2.09 -1.94
C PRO A 98 1.30 -1.39 -0.60
N ARG A 99 0.38 -1.40 0.36
CA ARG A 99 0.63 -0.84 1.70
C ARG A 99 1.73 -1.61 2.41
N VAL A 100 1.67 -2.94 2.42
CA VAL A 100 2.68 -3.77 3.07
C VAL A 100 4.02 -3.73 2.32
N TRP A 101 4.00 -3.65 0.98
CA TRP A 101 5.19 -3.37 0.16
C TRP A 101 5.85 -2.04 0.58
N TRP A 102 5.06 -0.97 0.74
CA TRP A 102 5.56 0.33 1.17
C TRP A 102 6.13 0.28 2.59
N MET A 103 5.42 -0.35 3.54
CA MET A 103 5.90 -0.52 4.93
C MET A 103 7.24 -1.25 4.97
N LEU A 104 7.36 -2.37 4.26
CA LEU A 104 8.59 -3.16 4.19
C LEU A 104 9.77 -2.34 3.66
N ARG A 105 9.57 -1.60 2.57
CA ARG A 105 10.61 -0.75 1.98
C ARG A 105 10.99 0.41 2.89
N THR A 106 10.01 1.10 3.43
CA THR A 106 10.20 2.22 4.37
C THR A 106 10.90 1.79 5.65
N LEU A 107 10.74 0.52 6.04
CA LEU A 107 11.38 -0.05 7.22
C LEU A 107 12.60 -0.94 6.91
N GLY A 108 13.18 -0.80 5.70
CA GLY A 108 14.54 -1.26 5.39
C GLY A 108 14.65 -2.57 4.61
N ALA A 109 13.53 -3.20 4.20
CA ALA A 109 13.60 -4.34 3.29
C ALA A 109 14.10 -3.91 1.90
N ARG A 110 15.09 -4.65 1.36
CA ARG A 110 15.80 -4.22 0.15
C ARG A 110 15.16 -4.68 -1.16
N ASN A 111 14.54 -5.85 -1.15
CA ASN A 111 14.02 -6.50 -2.35
C ASN A 111 12.57 -6.92 -2.14
N VAL A 112 11.66 -5.98 -2.32
CA VAL A 112 10.21 -6.19 -2.14
C VAL A 112 9.49 -5.91 -3.43
N ARG A 113 8.63 -6.84 -3.84
CA ARG A 113 7.77 -6.71 -5.04
C ARG A 113 6.32 -7.03 -4.69
N VAL A 114 5.40 -6.45 -5.44
CA VAL A 114 3.98 -6.79 -5.40
C VAL A 114 3.68 -7.77 -6.54
N LEU A 115 2.91 -8.82 -6.25
CA LEU A 115 2.42 -9.74 -7.28
C LEU A 115 1.37 -9.03 -8.13
N ASP A 116 1.68 -8.87 -9.40
CA ASP A 116 0.82 -8.16 -10.34
C ASP A 116 -0.48 -8.94 -10.63
N GLY A 117 -1.62 -8.35 -10.28
CA GLY A 117 -2.93 -9.00 -10.33
C GLY A 117 -3.28 -9.87 -9.11
N GLY A 118 -2.37 -10.03 -8.14
CA GLY A 118 -2.60 -10.70 -6.86
C GLY A 118 -3.09 -12.15 -6.97
N LEU A 119 -3.78 -12.62 -5.93
CA LEU A 119 -4.34 -13.98 -5.89
C LEU A 119 -5.40 -14.22 -6.97
N PRO A 120 -6.28 -13.27 -7.34
CA PRO A 120 -7.28 -13.51 -8.38
C PRO A 120 -6.64 -13.93 -9.71
N LYS A 121 -5.59 -13.24 -10.15
CA LYS A 121 -4.88 -13.59 -11.39
C LYS A 121 -4.15 -14.93 -11.27
N TRP A 122 -3.54 -15.21 -10.12
CA TRP A 122 -2.90 -16.50 -9.83
C TRP A 122 -3.88 -17.67 -9.98
N LEU A 123 -5.10 -17.54 -9.43
CA LEU A 123 -6.17 -18.54 -9.52
C LEU A 123 -6.73 -18.66 -10.94
N ALA A 124 -6.95 -17.54 -11.64
CA ALA A 124 -7.46 -17.54 -13.01
C ALA A 124 -6.51 -18.25 -14.00
N GLU A 125 -5.21 -18.26 -13.70
CA GLU A 125 -4.19 -18.99 -14.47
C GLU A 125 -4.06 -20.47 -14.06
N GLY A 126 -4.90 -20.96 -13.14
CA GLY A 126 -4.90 -22.37 -12.69
C GLY A 126 -3.65 -22.78 -11.93
N ARG A 127 -2.96 -21.82 -11.29
CA ARG A 127 -1.73 -22.11 -10.56
C ARG A 127 -2.00 -22.78 -9.23
N ALA A 128 -1.02 -23.54 -8.73
CA ALA A 128 -1.14 -24.29 -7.47
C ALA A 128 -1.38 -23.38 -6.26
N THR A 129 -2.22 -23.86 -5.34
CA THR A 129 -2.52 -23.21 -4.06
C THR A 129 -2.36 -24.19 -2.90
N GLU A 130 -2.22 -23.64 -1.70
CA GLU A 130 -2.33 -24.37 -0.43
C GLU A 130 -3.61 -23.93 0.29
N THR A 131 -4.14 -24.80 1.15
CA THR A 131 -5.32 -24.59 1.97
C THR A 131 -5.07 -24.97 3.44
N GLY A 132 -5.96 -24.57 4.34
CA GLY A 132 -5.88 -24.88 5.77
C GLY A 132 -4.85 -24.06 6.51
N ALA A 133 -4.49 -24.48 7.74
CA ALA A 133 -3.52 -23.75 8.57
C ALA A 133 -2.13 -23.65 7.91
N PRO A 134 -1.46 -22.50 7.96
CA PRO A 134 -0.11 -22.37 7.42
C PRO A 134 0.89 -23.18 8.23
N ARG A 135 1.97 -23.60 7.58
CA ARG A 135 3.08 -24.27 8.27
C ARG A 135 3.79 -23.26 9.18
N PRO A 136 4.19 -23.65 10.39
CA PRO A 136 5.05 -22.83 11.23
C PRO A 136 6.34 -22.46 10.50
N THR A 137 6.68 -21.17 10.51
CA THR A 137 7.95 -20.68 9.97
C THR A 137 8.97 -20.50 11.10
N PRO A 138 10.23 -20.88 10.91
CA PRO A 138 11.28 -20.55 11.87
C PRO A 138 11.38 -19.03 12.06
N HIS A 139 11.55 -18.59 13.31
CA HIS A 139 11.74 -17.18 13.62
C HIS A 139 13.02 -16.64 12.94
N ALA A 140 12.90 -15.46 12.33
CA ALA A 140 14.03 -14.73 11.74
C ALA A 140 14.28 -13.42 12.51
N THR A 141 15.37 -12.74 12.19
CA THR A 141 15.64 -11.40 12.69
C THR A 141 15.46 -10.42 11.54
N PHE A 142 14.53 -9.48 11.68
CA PHE A 142 14.35 -8.36 10.76
C PHE A 142 14.89 -7.08 11.42
N ARG A 143 15.96 -6.53 10.90
CA ARG A 143 16.54 -5.27 11.39
C ARG A 143 15.87 -4.10 10.69
N ALA A 144 14.80 -3.60 11.29
CA ALA A 144 14.06 -2.49 10.75
C ALA A 144 14.82 -1.16 10.94
N VAL A 145 14.90 -0.37 9.86
CA VAL A 145 15.47 0.99 9.87
C VAL A 145 14.52 1.89 9.11
N LEU A 146 13.96 2.89 9.80
CA LEU A 146 12.98 3.80 9.22
C LEU A 146 13.65 4.78 8.25
N ASP A 147 13.21 4.74 6.99
CA ASP A 147 13.45 5.80 6.01
C ASP A 147 12.46 6.95 6.27
N ARG A 148 12.93 7.99 6.94
CA ARG A 148 12.13 9.18 7.26
C ARG A 148 11.75 10.01 6.04
N ASP A 149 12.49 9.88 4.95
CA ASP A 149 12.21 10.62 3.72
C ASP A 149 11.07 9.99 2.91
N ALA A 150 10.71 8.74 3.18
CA ALA A 150 9.56 8.08 2.58
C ALA A 150 8.22 8.47 3.21
N VAL A 151 8.22 9.04 4.42
CA VAL A 151 7.03 9.32 5.23
C VAL A 151 6.81 10.82 5.39
N VAL A 152 5.56 11.26 5.34
CA VAL A 152 5.16 12.64 5.62
C VAL A 152 4.25 12.65 6.84
N ASP A 153 4.56 13.45 7.85
CA ASP A 153 3.70 13.74 8.99
C ASP A 153 2.80 14.96 8.74
N ILE A 154 1.88 15.25 9.66
CA ILE A 154 0.93 16.38 9.54
C ILE A 154 1.63 17.73 9.43
N ARG A 155 2.75 17.95 10.15
CA ARG A 155 3.50 19.20 10.09
C ARG A 155 4.16 19.35 8.73
N GLN A 156 4.85 18.32 8.27
CA GLN A 156 5.47 18.29 6.94
C GLN A 156 4.42 18.44 5.83
N MET A 157 3.22 17.88 5.99
CA MET A 157 2.13 18.02 5.02
C MET A 157 1.64 19.47 4.94
N ARG A 158 1.47 20.16 6.08
CA ARG A 158 1.11 21.59 6.11
C ARG A 158 2.16 22.45 5.41
N ASP A 159 3.43 22.21 5.72
CA ASP A 159 4.53 22.94 5.09
C ASP A 159 4.60 22.67 3.58
N ALA A 160 4.40 21.42 3.16
CA ALA A 160 4.39 21.04 1.76
C ALA A 160 3.26 21.71 0.97
N LEU A 161 2.04 21.74 1.51
CA LEU A 161 0.89 22.44 0.88
C LEU A 161 1.14 23.95 0.78
N ALA A 162 1.68 24.57 1.82
CA ALA A 162 2.03 25.99 1.81
C ALA A 162 3.09 26.33 0.77
N GLN A 163 3.96 25.38 0.40
CA GLN A 163 5.00 25.51 -0.63
C GLN A 163 4.53 25.06 -2.04
N GLY A 164 3.25 24.70 -2.21
CA GLY A 164 2.70 24.27 -3.50
C GLY A 164 3.22 22.90 -3.95
N ALA A 165 3.48 21.99 -3.02
CA ALA A 165 3.82 20.60 -3.33
C ALA A 165 2.64 19.88 -4.00
N GLN A 166 2.93 18.93 -4.87
CA GLN A 166 1.92 18.08 -5.47
C GLN A 166 1.46 17.03 -4.47
N VAL A 167 0.21 17.11 -4.03
CA VAL A 167 -0.45 16.14 -3.17
C VAL A 167 -1.48 15.38 -4.01
N LEU A 168 -1.40 14.07 -4.07
CA LEU A 168 -2.26 13.21 -4.88
C LEU A 168 -3.09 12.29 -4.00
N ASP A 169 -4.41 12.48 -4.03
CA ASP A 169 -5.37 11.72 -3.21
C ASP A 169 -5.94 10.53 -3.99
N ALA A 170 -5.78 9.33 -3.45
CA ALA A 170 -6.23 8.07 -4.03
C ALA A 170 -7.69 7.71 -3.76
N ARG A 171 -8.44 8.53 -2.99
CA ARG A 171 -9.86 8.28 -2.69
C ARG A 171 -10.72 8.38 -3.95
N ALA A 172 -11.89 7.73 -3.92
CA ALA A 172 -12.90 7.90 -4.95
C ALA A 172 -13.26 9.38 -5.11
N ALA A 173 -13.46 9.81 -6.35
CA ALA A 173 -13.70 11.22 -6.71
C ALA A 173 -14.87 11.87 -5.93
N ALA A 174 -15.97 11.12 -5.70
CA ALA A 174 -17.10 11.63 -4.93
C ALA A 174 -16.73 11.94 -3.46
N ARG A 175 -15.85 11.15 -2.84
CA ARG A 175 -15.34 11.42 -1.48
C ARG A 175 -14.41 12.63 -1.48
N PHE A 176 -13.51 12.70 -2.46
CA PHE A 176 -12.61 13.84 -2.64
C PHE A 176 -13.38 15.14 -2.80
N ARG A 177 -14.38 15.18 -3.66
CA ARG A 177 -15.21 16.38 -3.90
C ARG A 177 -16.17 16.73 -2.76
N GLY A 178 -16.30 15.87 -1.75
CA GLY A 178 -17.25 16.08 -0.64
C GLY A 178 -18.70 15.72 -0.98
N GLU A 179 -18.94 15.04 -2.08
CA GLU A 179 -20.26 14.58 -2.56
C GLU A 179 -20.70 13.26 -1.89
N ALA A 180 -19.77 12.52 -1.33
CA ALA A 180 -20.03 11.31 -0.57
C ALA A 180 -19.42 11.40 0.83
N ALA A 181 -20.11 10.81 1.81
CA ALA A 181 -19.64 10.74 3.19
C ALA A 181 -18.36 9.87 3.31
N GLU A 182 -17.54 10.18 4.29
CA GLU A 182 -16.42 9.33 4.67
C GLU A 182 -16.92 8.06 5.39
N PRO A 183 -16.29 6.89 5.14
CA PRO A 183 -16.69 5.65 5.79
C PRO A 183 -16.50 5.67 7.32
N ARG A 184 -15.53 6.45 7.80
CA ARG A 184 -15.27 6.63 9.23
C ARG A 184 -16.03 7.83 9.77
N ALA A 185 -16.72 7.63 10.89
CA ALA A 185 -17.44 8.70 11.56
C ALA A 185 -16.50 9.82 12.03
N GLY A 186 -17.01 11.05 12.11
CA GLY A 186 -16.29 12.22 12.60
C GLY A 186 -15.32 12.87 11.62
N LEU A 187 -15.21 12.35 10.37
CA LEU A 187 -14.39 12.96 9.34
C LEU A 187 -15.22 13.93 8.48
N ARG A 188 -14.65 15.09 8.21
CA ARG A 188 -15.24 16.07 7.28
C ARG A 188 -15.18 15.54 5.85
N SER A 189 -16.17 15.88 5.03
CA SER A 189 -16.19 15.60 3.60
C SER A 189 -15.39 16.66 2.83
N GLY A 190 -14.68 16.28 1.76
CA GLY A 190 -13.86 17.17 0.95
C GLY A 190 -12.40 16.70 0.87
N HIS A 191 -11.48 17.63 0.59
CA HIS A 191 -10.06 17.34 0.39
C HIS A 191 -9.15 18.48 0.89
N MET A 192 -7.84 18.23 0.88
CA MET A 192 -6.81 19.23 1.19
C MET A 192 -6.76 20.29 0.10
N PRO A 193 -6.69 21.60 0.42
CA PRO A 193 -6.58 22.64 -0.58
C PRO A 193 -5.41 22.42 -1.54
N GLY A 194 -5.68 22.46 -2.84
CA GLY A 194 -4.68 22.27 -3.89
C GLY A 194 -4.26 20.82 -4.14
N ALA A 195 -4.86 19.84 -3.47
CA ALA A 195 -4.62 18.43 -3.76
C ALA A 195 -5.24 18.04 -5.12
N LEU A 196 -4.55 17.13 -5.82
CA LEU A 196 -5.04 16.46 -7.02
C LEU A 196 -5.75 15.16 -6.62
N ASN A 197 -6.64 14.66 -7.47
CA ASN A 197 -7.32 13.40 -7.27
C ASN A 197 -7.04 12.40 -8.40
N LEU A 198 -6.55 11.25 -8.05
CA LEU A 198 -6.47 10.08 -8.93
C LEU A 198 -7.03 8.89 -8.17
N PRO A 199 -8.30 8.52 -8.36
CA PRO A 199 -8.86 7.33 -7.75
C PRO A 199 -7.97 6.11 -8.02
N PHE A 200 -7.60 5.37 -6.97
CA PHE A 200 -6.63 4.27 -7.12
C PHE A 200 -7.05 3.21 -8.15
N LEU A 201 -8.34 3.08 -8.43
CA LEU A 201 -8.84 2.17 -9.47
C LEU A 201 -8.43 2.59 -10.88
N ASP A 202 -8.17 3.88 -11.11
CA ASP A 202 -7.84 4.41 -12.43
C ASP A 202 -6.41 4.06 -12.86
N VAL A 203 -5.58 3.53 -11.95
CA VAL A 203 -4.26 2.96 -12.30
C VAL A 203 -4.28 1.43 -12.42
N ILE A 204 -5.45 0.78 -12.22
CA ILE A 204 -5.62 -0.67 -12.36
C ILE A 204 -6.22 -0.98 -13.73
N ALA A 205 -5.66 -1.96 -14.43
CA ALA A 205 -6.16 -2.47 -15.69
C ALA A 205 -7.37 -3.40 -15.49
N ALA A 206 -8.12 -3.68 -16.55
CA ALA A 206 -9.33 -4.49 -16.50
C ALA A 206 -9.08 -5.94 -16.03
N ASP A 207 -7.86 -6.46 -16.21
CA ASP A 207 -7.45 -7.79 -15.74
C ASP A 207 -6.95 -7.81 -14.28
N GLY A 208 -7.06 -6.68 -13.56
CA GLY A 208 -6.64 -6.53 -12.17
C GLY A 208 -5.16 -6.25 -11.97
N THR A 209 -4.36 -6.15 -13.04
CA THR A 209 -2.95 -5.77 -12.98
C THR A 209 -2.78 -4.26 -12.88
N LEU A 210 -1.60 -3.79 -12.50
CA LEU A 210 -1.26 -2.38 -12.59
C LEU A 210 -1.10 -1.98 -14.08
N LYS A 211 -1.67 -0.84 -14.50
CA LYS A 211 -1.37 -0.25 -15.81
C LYS A 211 0.14 -0.10 -16.00
N ARG A 212 0.62 -0.10 -17.24
CA ARG A 212 2.05 -0.07 -17.57
C ARG A 212 2.38 1.02 -18.57
N GLY A 213 3.66 1.44 -18.57
CA GLY A 213 4.20 2.35 -19.58
C GLY A 213 3.33 3.57 -19.82
N ALA A 214 2.99 3.84 -21.09
CA ALA A 214 2.22 5.03 -21.48
C ALA A 214 0.83 5.12 -20.85
N ASP A 215 0.13 3.99 -20.63
CA ASP A 215 -1.21 4.00 -20.02
C ASP A 215 -1.16 4.38 -18.53
N LEU A 216 -0.11 3.97 -17.82
CA LEU A 216 0.11 4.36 -16.44
C LEU A 216 0.52 5.82 -16.35
N GLU A 217 1.44 6.25 -17.20
CA GLU A 217 1.89 7.65 -17.28
C GLU A 217 0.73 8.60 -17.61
N ALA A 218 -0.12 8.22 -18.57
CA ALA A 218 -1.31 8.99 -18.94
C ALA A 218 -2.27 9.14 -17.75
N ALA A 219 -2.51 8.07 -16.96
CA ALA A 219 -3.40 8.15 -15.81
C ALA A 219 -2.93 9.21 -14.78
N PHE A 220 -1.62 9.34 -14.55
CA PHE A 220 -1.09 10.38 -13.67
C PHE A 220 -1.18 11.78 -14.30
N ARG A 221 -0.82 11.92 -15.57
CA ARG A 221 -0.86 13.22 -16.28
C ARG A 221 -2.28 13.74 -16.44
N ASP A 222 -3.24 12.89 -16.74
CA ASP A 222 -4.67 13.24 -16.88
C ASP A 222 -5.26 13.71 -15.54
N ALA A 223 -4.73 13.22 -14.42
CA ALA A 223 -5.06 13.73 -13.09
C ALA A 223 -4.34 15.04 -12.72
N GLY A 224 -3.57 15.62 -13.63
CA GLY A 224 -2.85 16.88 -13.44
C GLY A 224 -1.47 16.73 -12.77
N VAL A 225 -0.95 15.50 -12.63
CA VAL A 225 0.37 15.27 -12.02
C VAL A 225 1.48 15.66 -12.99
N ASP A 226 2.37 16.53 -12.55
CA ASP A 226 3.64 16.83 -13.21
C ASP A 226 4.67 15.78 -12.76
N LEU A 227 5.02 14.85 -13.65
CA LEU A 227 5.98 13.78 -13.36
C LEU A 227 7.44 14.25 -13.30
N ASP A 228 7.73 15.53 -13.53
CA ASP A 228 9.05 16.12 -13.31
C ASP A 228 9.22 16.66 -11.88
N ARG A 229 8.18 16.61 -11.05
CA ARG A 229 8.14 17.13 -9.68
C ARG A 229 7.79 16.02 -8.67
N PRO A 230 8.37 16.02 -7.44
CA PRO A 230 8.02 15.05 -6.42
C PRO A 230 6.53 15.04 -6.08
N VAL A 231 5.99 13.86 -5.74
CA VAL A 231 4.58 13.66 -5.39
C VAL A 231 4.47 13.16 -3.95
N ILE A 232 3.52 13.72 -3.19
CA ILE A 232 3.07 13.18 -1.91
C ILE A 232 1.73 12.47 -2.14
N THR A 233 1.69 11.17 -1.88
CA THR A 233 0.45 10.40 -1.98
C THR A 233 -0.32 10.40 -0.66
N THR A 234 -1.64 10.42 -0.73
CA THR A 234 -2.55 10.34 0.41
C THR A 234 -3.83 9.58 0.03
N CYS A 235 -4.62 9.18 1.03
CA CYS A 235 -5.94 8.60 0.81
C CYS A 235 -6.81 8.72 2.08
N GLY A 236 -7.61 7.71 2.43
CA GLY A 236 -8.38 7.66 3.69
C GLY A 236 -7.51 7.38 4.92
N SER A 237 -6.57 6.44 4.83
CA SER A 237 -5.75 5.95 5.96
C SER A 237 -4.40 5.34 5.51
N GLY A 238 -3.82 5.85 4.43
CA GLY A 238 -2.52 5.43 3.93
C GLY A 238 -2.50 4.08 3.16
N VAL A 239 -3.59 3.33 3.11
CA VAL A 239 -3.61 2.01 2.45
C VAL A 239 -3.62 2.15 0.93
N THR A 240 -4.64 2.81 0.35
CA THR A 240 -4.76 2.96 -1.11
C THR A 240 -3.83 4.01 -1.70
N ALA A 241 -3.30 4.93 -0.88
CA ALA A 241 -2.22 5.85 -1.28
C ALA A 241 -0.97 5.08 -1.76
N ALA A 242 -0.68 3.95 -1.13
CA ALA A 242 0.45 3.10 -1.49
C ALA A 242 0.29 2.46 -2.89
N ILE A 243 -0.94 2.36 -3.43
CA ILE A 243 -1.17 1.92 -4.82
C ILE A 243 -0.62 2.96 -5.80
N LEU A 244 -0.89 4.24 -5.53
CA LEU A 244 -0.34 5.34 -6.34
C LEU A 244 1.19 5.41 -6.19
N SER A 245 1.72 5.23 -4.97
CA SER A 245 3.17 5.13 -4.73
C SER A 245 3.80 3.96 -5.51
N LEU A 246 3.12 2.81 -5.60
CA LEU A 246 3.57 1.67 -6.40
C LEU A 246 3.59 2.01 -7.90
N GLY A 247 2.54 2.69 -8.40
CA GLY A 247 2.48 3.17 -9.78
C GLY A 247 3.60 4.15 -10.12
N LEU A 248 3.84 5.12 -9.24
CA LEU A 248 4.95 6.07 -9.39
C LEU A 248 6.31 5.35 -9.35
N ALA A 249 6.49 4.36 -8.47
CA ALA A 249 7.72 3.56 -8.42
C ALA A 249 7.92 2.71 -9.68
N GLU A 250 6.85 2.23 -10.32
CA GLU A 250 6.92 1.52 -11.62
C GLU A 250 7.40 2.46 -12.74
N LEU A 251 7.01 3.74 -12.68
CA LEU A 251 7.51 4.78 -13.58
C LEU A 251 8.90 5.33 -13.17
N ALA A 252 9.55 4.71 -12.18
CA ALA A 252 10.80 5.18 -11.58
C ALA A 252 10.72 6.61 -11.01
N HIS A 253 9.53 7.06 -10.63
CA HIS A 253 9.27 8.40 -10.10
C HIS A 253 9.26 8.35 -8.55
N PRO A 254 10.00 9.28 -7.87
CA PRO A 254 10.01 9.32 -6.41
C PRO A 254 8.69 9.84 -5.84
N SER A 255 8.22 9.19 -4.78
CA SER A 255 7.06 9.65 -4.03
C SER A 255 7.27 9.48 -2.53
N ARG A 256 6.56 10.29 -1.76
CA ARG A 256 6.43 10.17 -0.30
C ARG A 256 4.97 9.87 0.02
N LEU A 257 4.70 9.30 1.18
CA LEU A 257 3.33 9.00 1.59
C LEU A 257 3.00 9.74 2.90
N TYR A 258 1.88 10.47 2.90
CA TYR A 258 1.31 11.06 4.09
C TYR A 258 0.56 9.97 4.87
N ASP A 259 1.19 9.47 5.94
CA ASP A 259 0.72 8.28 6.66
C ASP A 259 -0.61 8.51 7.40
N GLY A 260 -0.79 9.67 8.05
CA GLY A 260 -2.04 10.04 8.71
C GLY A 260 -3.22 10.20 7.76
N SER A 261 -2.95 10.56 6.51
CA SER A 261 -3.93 10.66 5.43
C SER A 261 -5.19 11.49 5.82
N TRP A 262 -6.32 11.21 5.20
CA TRP A 262 -7.57 11.91 5.50
C TRP A 262 -8.10 11.62 6.90
N ALA A 263 -7.79 10.43 7.46
CA ALA A 263 -8.17 10.10 8.84
C ALA A 263 -7.58 11.10 9.86
N GLU A 264 -6.37 11.60 9.61
CA GLU A 264 -5.78 12.66 10.40
C GLU A 264 -6.27 14.05 9.95
N TRP A 265 -6.09 14.39 8.66
CA TRP A 265 -6.40 15.73 8.16
C TRP A 265 -7.88 16.09 8.29
N GLY A 266 -8.77 15.21 7.83
CA GLY A 266 -10.23 15.42 7.86
C GLY A 266 -10.83 15.40 9.26
N GLY A 267 -10.16 14.74 10.21
CA GLY A 267 -10.57 14.65 11.62
C GLY A 267 -10.16 15.84 12.48
N ARG A 268 -9.24 16.69 12.02
CA ARG A 268 -8.74 17.84 12.79
C ARG A 268 -9.51 19.11 12.48
N GLU A 269 -9.81 19.91 13.49
CA GLU A 269 -10.48 21.24 13.31
C GLU A 269 -9.51 22.31 12.78
N ASP A 270 -8.20 22.15 13.02
CA ASP A 270 -7.16 23.10 12.67
C ASP A 270 -6.52 22.87 11.28
N THR A 271 -7.20 22.11 10.41
CA THR A 271 -6.82 21.88 9.01
C THR A 271 -7.87 22.43 8.05
N ALA A 272 -7.43 23.07 6.97
CA ALA A 272 -8.32 23.56 5.94
C ALA A 272 -8.89 22.41 5.09
N VAL A 273 -10.16 22.49 4.74
CA VAL A 273 -10.86 21.54 3.87
C VAL A 273 -11.63 22.32 2.82
N VAL A 274 -11.54 21.85 1.59
CA VAL A 274 -12.31 22.37 0.44
C VAL A 274 -13.15 21.26 -0.17
N THR A 275 -14.18 21.64 -0.92
CA THR A 275 -15.08 20.74 -1.65
C THR A 275 -15.14 21.15 -3.12
N GLY A 276 -15.65 20.26 -3.97
CA GLY A 276 -15.69 20.48 -5.42
C GLY A 276 -14.50 19.84 -6.13
N PRO A 277 -14.36 20.09 -7.44
CA PRO A 277 -13.31 19.52 -8.27
C PRO A 277 -11.93 20.05 -7.90
#